data_96537af5d9340f8dbf5e9af39fd1a84e
#
_entry.id   96537af5d9340f8dbf5e9af39fd1a84e
#
_cell.length_a   1.000
_cell.length_b   1.000
_cell.length_c   1.000
_cell.angle_alpha   90.00
_cell.angle_beta   90.00
_cell.angle_gamma   90.00
#
_symmetry.space_group_name_H-M   'P 1'
#
loop_
_entity.id
_entity.type
_entity.pdbx_description
1 polymer ?
#
loop_
_entity_poly.entity_id
_entity_poly.type
_entity_poly.pdbx_seq_one_letter_code
_entity_poly.pdbx_strand_id
1 'polypeptide(L)'
;MTQLRYKAFISYSHQDESWGRWVQRALENYRVPRHLVGKDGEFGPVPARLTPVFRDREDLSSAADLSGSIKQEMEQSETLIVICSPASARSNWVNEEIRYFDSLGRGNRIYALIVDGEPDASDPELNCFPSGLTNRGDGRSVEPLAADARKWADGRLLAKLKLISGILGIRLDDLRRRDMQRRHRLMMASSLAALAIALTTSILAVMAVTARNAAENRREHAEDLVGYMVGDLRNKLATVGRLDILDSMGDQVTQYLETLDPGEVTDESLNQQAKVWRQLGEVSRDQGKLSEALESFTNSRDVLAELY
;
A
#
# COMPACT_ATOMS: atom_id res chain seq x y z
N MET A 1 29.15 36.73 4.79
CA MET A 1 27.72 36.72 4.49
C MET A 1 27.00 36.12 5.68
N THR A 2 26.14 36.87 6.35
CA THR A 2 25.36 36.37 7.50
C THR A 2 24.40 35.30 6.98
N GLN A 3 24.49 34.10 7.51
CA GLN A 3 23.62 32.98 7.09
C GLN A 3 22.20 33.31 7.57
N LEU A 4 21.26 33.47 6.65
CA LEU A 4 19.86 33.72 6.95
C LEU A 4 19.24 32.48 7.61
N ARG A 5 18.33 32.71 8.55
CA ARG A 5 17.77 31.63 9.41
C ARG A 5 16.80 30.72 8.65
N TYR A 6 15.94 31.33 7.79
CA TYR A 6 14.90 30.63 7.08
C TYR A 6 15.18 30.54 5.58
N LYS A 7 14.84 29.40 4.98
CA LYS A 7 14.91 29.23 3.53
C LYS A 7 13.77 29.93 2.80
N ALA A 8 12.62 30.06 3.43
CA ALA A 8 11.48 30.80 2.90
C ALA A 8 10.59 31.33 4.00
N PHE A 9 9.96 32.47 3.72
CA PHE A 9 8.80 33.01 4.42
C PHE A 9 7.56 32.75 3.55
N ILE A 10 6.45 32.31 4.12
CA ILE A 10 5.20 32.07 3.40
C ILE A 10 4.19 33.13 3.81
N SER A 11 3.84 33.99 2.84
CA SER A 11 2.81 35.02 2.94
C SER A 11 1.50 34.52 2.35
N TYR A 12 0.39 34.64 3.08
CA TYR A 12 -0.92 34.16 2.66
C TYR A 12 -2.06 34.87 3.38
N SER A 13 -3.25 34.88 2.76
CA SER A 13 -4.47 35.31 3.44
C SER A 13 -4.96 34.21 4.42
N HIS A 14 -5.56 34.60 5.53
CA HIS A 14 -6.15 33.69 6.51
C HIS A 14 -7.03 32.60 5.89
N GLN A 15 -7.79 32.93 4.85
CA GLN A 15 -8.61 31.96 4.12
C GLN A 15 -7.77 30.86 3.44
N ASP A 16 -6.48 31.10 3.17
CA ASP A 16 -5.58 30.20 2.48
C ASP A 16 -4.67 29.40 3.44
N GLU A 17 -4.96 29.37 4.74
CA GLU A 17 -4.12 28.71 5.76
C GLU A 17 -3.82 27.24 5.42
N SER A 18 -4.77 26.51 4.85
CA SER A 18 -4.58 25.12 4.43
C SER A 18 -3.49 24.97 3.36
N TRP A 19 -3.38 25.96 2.46
CA TRP A 19 -2.34 26.03 1.44
C TRP A 19 -1.00 26.42 2.04
N GLY A 20 -0.98 27.36 2.99
CA GLY A 20 0.24 27.74 3.73
C GLY A 20 0.84 26.52 4.43
N ARG A 21 0.03 25.74 5.14
CA ARG A 21 0.46 24.49 5.78
C ARG A 21 0.94 23.45 4.77
N TRP A 22 0.28 23.34 3.63
CA TRP A 22 0.70 22.41 2.58
C TRP A 22 2.07 22.80 1.99
N VAL A 23 2.30 24.09 1.66
CA VAL A 23 3.58 24.58 1.13
C VAL A 23 4.69 24.32 2.12
N GLN A 24 4.52 24.70 3.39
CA GLN A 24 5.51 24.49 4.44
C GLN A 24 5.93 23.01 4.51
N ARG A 25 4.97 22.09 4.65
CA ARG A 25 5.24 20.64 4.70
C ARG A 25 5.87 20.13 3.41
N ALA A 26 5.44 20.64 2.27
CA ALA A 26 5.93 20.23 0.96
C ALA A 26 7.41 20.60 0.76
N LEU A 27 7.83 21.75 1.27
CA LEU A 27 9.22 22.23 1.22
C LEU A 27 10.10 21.53 2.27
N GLU A 28 9.69 21.51 3.53
CA GLU A 28 10.48 20.95 4.63
C GLU A 28 10.72 19.43 4.48
N ASN A 29 9.71 18.69 3.97
CA ASN A 29 9.85 17.28 3.70
C ASN A 29 10.56 16.94 2.39
N TYR A 30 10.84 17.96 1.55
CA TYR A 30 11.52 17.73 0.28
C TYR A 30 13.00 17.44 0.50
N ARG A 31 13.46 16.34 -0.08
CA ARG A 31 14.89 15.99 -0.10
C ARG A 31 15.43 16.27 -1.48
N VAL A 32 16.34 17.22 -1.56
CA VAL A 32 17.02 17.53 -2.81
C VAL A 32 17.80 16.31 -3.29
N PRO A 33 17.73 15.97 -4.59
CA PRO A 33 18.49 14.85 -5.14
C PRO A 33 19.99 14.98 -4.86
N ARG A 34 20.62 13.91 -4.37
CA ARG A 34 22.02 13.92 -3.92
C ARG A 34 23.00 14.45 -4.96
N HIS A 35 22.74 14.26 -6.24
CA HIS A 35 23.62 14.74 -7.32
C HIS A 35 23.53 16.25 -7.56
N LEU A 36 22.53 16.93 -7.02
CA LEU A 36 22.38 18.38 -7.07
C LEU A 36 22.94 19.07 -5.82
N VAL A 37 22.98 18.35 -4.70
CA VAL A 37 23.48 18.89 -3.42
C VAL A 37 24.94 19.30 -3.57
N GLY A 38 25.24 20.53 -3.18
CA GLY A 38 26.56 21.13 -3.25
C GLY A 38 26.95 21.66 -4.65
N LYS A 39 26.11 21.50 -5.68
CA LYS A 39 26.35 22.18 -6.97
C LYS A 39 26.01 23.67 -6.86
N ASP A 40 26.67 24.48 -7.63
CA ASP A 40 26.37 25.90 -7.71
C ASP A 40 25.05 26.13 -8.41
N GLY A 41 24.07 26.65 -7.67
CA GLY A 41 22.86 27.25 -8.21
C GLY A 41 23.01 28.75 -8.38
N GLU A 42 21.97 29.42 -8.92
CA GLU A 42 21.96 30.87 -9.12
C GLU A 42 22.20 31.65 -7.80
N PHE A 43 21.82 31.09 -6.67
CA PHE A 43 21.87 31.70 -5.35
C PHE A 43 22.88 31.07 -4.39
N GLY A 44 23.82 30.30 -4.92
CA GLY A 44 24.86 29.61 -4.17
C GLY A 44 24.70 28.11 -4.14
N PRO A 45 25.46 27.37 -3.31
CA PRO A 45 25.45 25.94 -3.31
C PRO A 45 24.09 25.36 -2.89
N VAL A 46 23.58 24.41 -3.67
CA VAL A 46 22.27 23.79 -3.47
C VAL A 46 22.26 22.98 -2.16
N PRO A 47 21.38 23.29 -1.20
CA PRO A 47 21.31 22.60 0.08
C PRO A 47 20.63 21.22 -0.05
N ALA A 48 20.87 20.33 0.90
CA ALA A 48 20.23 19.02 0.95
C ALA A 48 18.73 19.08 1.29
N ARG A 49 18.28 20.16 1.97
CA ARG A 49 16.91 20.40 2.41
C ARG A 49 16.56 21.89 2.35
N LEU A 50 15.27 22.17 2.22
CA LEU A 50 14.71 23.51 2.25
C LEU A 50 14.05 23.79 3.62
N THR A 51 14.83 23.72 4.69
CA THR A 51 14.34 23.90 6.06
C THR A 51 15.32 24.77 6.85
N PRO A 52 14.85 25.57 7.81
CA PRO A 52 13.46 25.79 8.19
C PRO A 52 12.71 26.74 7.25
N VAL A 53 11.38 26.62 7.23
CA VAL A 53 10.46 27.51 6.52
C VAL A 53 9.59 28.20 7.55
N PHE A 54 9.56 29.54 7.50
CA PHE A 54 8.69 30.34 8.36
C PHE A 54 7.32 30.49 7.70
N ARG A 55 6.28 30.30 8.46
CA ARG A 55 4.91 30.58 8.06
C ARG A 55 4.28 31.50 9.08
N ASP A 56 3.78 32.62 8.62
CA ASP A 56 3.06 33.53 9.49
C ASP A 56 1.87 32.80 10.13
N ARG A 57 1.80 32.89 11.44
CA ARG A 57 0.63 32.44 12.22
C ARG A 57 -0.08 33.70 12.63
N GLU A 58 -1.18 34.01 11.99
CA GLU A 58 -2.07 35.11 12.33
C GLU A 58 -2.67 35.02 13.77
N ASP A 59 -2.19 34.14 14.62
CA ASP A 59 -2.62 34.01 16.02
C ASP A 59 -2.17 35.18 16.91
N LEU A 60 -1.48 36.18 16.36
CA LEU A 60 -1.17 37.44 17.05
C LEU A 60 -2.25 38.47 16.77
N SER A 61 -3.47 38.16 17.18
CA SER A 61 -4.58 39.08 17.18
C SER A 61 -4.25 40.37 17.99
N SER A 62 -4.51 41.52 17.39
CA SER A 62 -4.79 42.83 18.03
C SER A 62 -3.63 43.64 18.66
N ALA A 63 -2.45 43.62 18.10
CA ALA A 63 -1.48 44.69 18.45
C ALA A 63 -1.07 45.47 17.21
N ALA A 64 -1.16 46.78 17.31
CA ALA A 64 -0.69 47.72 16.27
C ALA A 64 0.81 47.63 15.98
N ASP A 65 1.52 46.71 16.58
CA ASP A 65 2.97 46.50 16.50
C ASP A 65 3.35 45.08 16.01
N LEU A 66 2.45 44.41 15.29
CA LEU A 66 2.75 43.16 14.57
C LEU A 66 3.89 43.31 13.55
N SER A 67 4.19 44.56 13.18
CA SER A 67 5.17 44.87 12.17
C SER A 67 6.61 44.51 12.57
N GLY A 68 6.97 44.54 13.85
CA GLY A 68 8.34 44.33 14.29
C GLY A 68 8.83 42.90 14.19
N SER A 69 8.12 41.93 14.77
CA SER A 69 8.53 40.53 14.77
C SER A 69 8.44 39.89 13.39
N ILE A 70 7.36 40.16 12.64
CA ILE A 70 7.19 39.66 11.27
C ILE A 70 8.26 40.22 10.34
N LYS A 71 8.56 41.52 10.40
CA LYS A 71 9.64 42.14 9.64
C LYS A 71 10.99 41.47 9.96
N GLN A 72 11.28 41.23 11.23
CA GLN A 72 12.51 40.55 11.64
C GLN A 72 12.63 39.14 11.05
N GLU A 73 11.54 38.35 11.03
CA GLU A 73 11.56 37.01 10.44
C GLU A 73 11.67 37.08 8.91
N MET A 74 11.08 38.09 8.25
CA MET A 74 11.24 38.32 6.83
C MET A 74 12.68 38.71 6.49
N GLU A 75 13.32 39.59 7.30
CA GLU A 75 14.74 39.97 7.14
C GLU A 75 15.66 38.75 7.20
N GLN A 76 15.29 37.75 8.02
CA GLN A 76 16.02 36.49 8.20
C GLN A 76 15.65 35.41 7.19
N SER A 77 14.78 35.68 6.23
CA SER A 77 14.33 34.74 5.21
C SER A 77 15.04 34.95 3.88
N GLU A 78 15.48 33.85 3.25
CA GLU A 78 16.15 33.92 1.94
C GLU A 78 15.18 34.24 0.80
N THR A 79 13.93 33.77 0.90
CA THR A 79 12.89 33.90 -0.14
C THR A 79 11.54 34.21 0.47
N LEU A 80 10.67 34.86 -0.31
CA LEU A 80 9.25 35.04 -0.01
C LEU A 80 8.43 34.20 -0.96
N ILE A 81 7.49 33.40 -0.42
CA ILE A 81 6.49 32.67 -1.19
C ILE A 81 5.14 33.30 -0.91
N VAL A 82 4.47 33.78 -1.93
CA VAL A 82 3.16 34.42 -1.85
C VAL A 82 2.10 33.43 -2.36
N ILE A 83 1.17 33.07 -1.52
CA ILE A 83 0.01 32.28 -1.94
C ILE A 83 -1.00 33.23 -2.57
N CYS A 84 -1.30 33.01 -3.86
CA CYS A 84 -2.14 33.86 -4.67
C CYS A 84 -3.54 33.30 -4.79
N SER A 85 -4.50 34.05 -4.27
CA SER A 85 -5.95 33.83 -4.33
C SER A 85 -6.67 35.16 -4.36
N PRO A 86 -7.97 35.22 -4.68
CA PRO A 86 -8.73 36.46 -4.56
C PRO A 86 -8.74 37.03 -3.12
N ALA A 87 -8.61 36.19 -2.11
CA ALA A 87 -8.49 36.62 -0.73
C ALA A 87 -7.14 37.29 -0.44
N SER A 88 -6.05 36.71 -0.93
CA SER A 88 -4.72 37.30 -0.75
C SER A 88 -4.51 38.58 -1.60
N ALA A 89 -5.12 38.65 -2.79
CA ALA A 89 -5.10 39.84 -3.63
C ALA A 89 -5.67 41.06 -2.91
N ARG A 90 -6.75 40.88 -2.14
CA ARG A 90 -7.41 41.95 -1.35
C ARG A 90 -6.77 42.18 0.01
N SER A 91 -5.85 41.32 0.45
CA SER A 91 -5.22 41.45 1.76
C SER A 91 -4.21 42.58 1.80
N ASN A 92 -4.43 43.60 2.64
CA ASN A 92 -3.48 44.66 2.88
C ASN A 92 -2.15 44.11 3.44
N TRP A 93 -2.22 43.13 4.33
CA TRP A 93 -1.07 42.48 4.96
C TRP A 93 -0.17 41.81 3.93
N VAL A 94 -0.72 40.96 3.09
CA VAL A 94 0.04 40.30 2.03
C VAL A 94 0.73 41.34 1.13
N ASN A 95 0.03 42.40 0.77
CA ASN A 95 0.60 43.48 -0.04
C ASN A 95 1.72 44.23 0.68
N GLU A 96 1.60 44.50 1.99
CA GLU A 96 2.64 45.11 2.79
C GLU A 96 3.86 44.22 2.94
N GLU A 97 3.68 42.95 3.20
CA GLU A 97 4.75 41.97 3.27
C GLU A 97 5.55 41.87 1.98
N ILE A 98 4.87 41.85 0.83
CA ILE A 98 5.53 41.84 -0.49
C ILE A 98 6.38 43.10 -0.68
N ARG A 99 5.80 44.29 -0.42
CA ARG A 99 6.51 45.57 -0.57
C ARG A 99 7.70 45.64 0.38
N TYR A 100 7.52 45.19 1.62
CA TYR A 100 8.60 45.19 2.60
C TYR A 100 9.74 44.26 2.16
N PHE A 101 9.44 43.05 1.73
CA PHE A 101 10.46 42.11 1.27
C PHE A 101 11.19 42.62 0.01
N ASP A 102 10.47 43.26 -0.90
CA ASP A 102 11.06 43.91 -2.08
C ASP A 102 12.02 45.05 -1.66
N SER A 103 11.64 45.87 -0.66
CA SER A 103 12.47 46.94 -0.11
C SER A 103 13.78 46.46 0.51
N LEU A 104 13.88 45.17 0.89
CA LEU A 104 15.13 44.55 1.34
C LEU A 104 16.11 44.25 0.19
N GLY A 105 15.78 44.64 -1.06
CA GLY A 105 16.57 44.35 -2.25
C GLY A 105 16.50 42.90 -2.72
N ARG A 106 15.47 42.13 -2.28
CA ARG A 106 15.30 40.73 -2.59
C ARG A 106 14.06 40.47 -3.47
N GLY A 107 13.63 41.44 -4.27
CA GLY A 107 12.45 41.30 -5.14
C GLY A 107 12.56 40.15 -6.15
N ASN A 108 13.77 39.79 -6.57
CA ASN A 108 14.04 38.61 -7.42
C ASN A 108 13.91 37.27 -6.68
N ARG A 109 13.66 37.29 -5.37
CA ARG A 109 13.47 36.12 -4.51
C ARG A 109 12.02 35.99 -4.05
N ILE A 110 11.07 36.64 -4.72
CA ILE A 110 9.64 36.55 -4.47
C ILE A 110 9.04 35.58 -5.49
N TYR A 111 8.38 34.52 -4.98
CA TYR A 111 7.75 33.46 -5.79
C TYR A 111 6.26 33.43 -5.53
N ALA A 112 5.47 33.45 -6.60
CA ALA A 112 4.02 33.37 -6.55
C ALA A 112 3.53 31.92 -6.71
N LEU A 113 2.53 31.54 -5.93
CA LEU A 113 1.83 30.26 -6.04
C LEU A 113 0.34 30.51 -6.19
N ILE A 114 -0.20 30.30 -7.40
CA ILE A 114 -1.63 30.42 -7.66
C ILE A 114 -2.34 29.18 -7.11
N VAL A 115 -3.32 29.40 -6.25
CA VAL A 115 -4.13 28.35 -5.65
C VAL A 115 -5.62 28.46 -6.02
N ASP A 116 -6.08 29.68 -6.31
CA ASP A 116 -7.44 29.99 -6.72
C ASP A 116 -7.49 31.35 -7.47
N GLY A 117 -8.61 31.60 -8.16
CA GLY A 117 -8.82 32.84 -8.92
C GLY A 117 -8.11 32.85 -10.29
N GLU A 118 -8.00 34.00 -10.91
CA GLU A 118 -7.40 34.22 -12.24
C GLU A 118 -6.33 35.31 -12.17
N PRO A 119 -5.14 35.09 -12.77
CA PRO A 119 -4.13 36.11 -12.87
C PRO A 119 -4.66 37.25 -13.77
N ASP A 120 -4.40 38.49 -13.34
CA ASP A 120 -4.74 39.73 -14.08
C ASP A 120 -6.21 39.84 -14.55
N ALA A 121 -7.12 39.21 -13.81
CA ALA A 121 -8.55 39.33 -14.10
C ALA A 121 -9.00 40.79 -13.94
N SER A 122 -9.81 41.27 -14.90
CA SER A 122 -10.42 42.63 -14.82
C SER A 122 -11.42 42.74 -13.68
N ASP A 123 -12.03 41.58 -13.29
CA ASP A 123 -12.90 41.51 -12.12
C ASP A 123 -12.06 41.33 -10.84
N PRO A 124 -12.14 42.33 -9.89
CA PRO A 124 -11.42 42.24 -8.62
C PRO A 124 -11.77 41.04 -7.76
N GLU A 125 -12.96 40.45 -7.93
CA GLU A 125 -13.38 39.25 -7.21
C GLU A 125 -12.70 37.98 -7.72
N LEU A 126 -12.23 37.98 -8.96
CA LEU A 126 -11.54 36.86 -9.59
C LEU A 126 -10.01 37.02 -9.59
N ASN A 127 -9.52 38.26 -9.50
CA ASN A 127 -8.08 38.54 -9.55
C ASN A 127 -7.36 37.91 -8.35
N CYS A 128 -6.36 37.09 -8.63
CA CYS A 128 -5.60 36.38 -7.59
C CYS A 128 -4.25 37.02 -7.25
N PHE A 129 -3.77 38.01 -8.04
CA PHE A 129 -2.49 38.62 -7.77
C PHE A 129 -2.60 39.84 -6.85
N PRO A 130 -1.91 39.83 -5.67
CA PRO A 130 -1.73 41.01 -4.87
C PRO A 130 -1.02 42.14 -5.68
N SER A 131 -1.49 43.36 -5.50
CA SER A 131 -0.93 44.53 -6.20
C SER A 131 0.57 44.74 -5.94
N GLY A 132 1.09 44.29 -4.81
CA GLY A 132 2.51 44.30 -4.49
C GLY A 132 3.37 43.41 -5.39
N LEU A 133 2.79 42.38 -6.02
CA LEU A 133 3.49 41.52 -6.98
C LEU A 133 3.56 42.14 -8.37
N THR A 134 2.47 42.80 -8.81
CA THR A 134 2.37 43.40 -10.16
C THR A 134 2.97 44.78 -10.26
N ASN A 135 2.91 45.56 -9.17
CA ASN A 135 3.44 46.94 -9.12
C ASN A 135 4.64 47.00 -8.16
N ARG A 136 5.83 46.91 -8.69
CA ARG A 136 7.05 47.10 -7.88
C ARG A 136 7.24 48.57 -7.49
N GLY A 137 7.96 48.82 -6.40
CA GLY A 137 8.21 50.16 -5.86
C GLY A 137 8.91 51.11 -6.82
N ASP A 138 9.47 50.62 -7.93
CA ASP A 138 10.10 51.42 -9.01
C ASP A 138 9.12 51.83 -10.13
N GLY A 139 7.82 51.55 -9.97
CA GLY A 139 6.77 51.86 -10.94
C GLY A 139 6.72 50.94 -12.16
N ARG A 140 7.51 49.88 -12.20
CA ARG A 140 7.47 48.89 -13.28
C ARG A 140 6.39 47.88 -13.01
N SER A 141 5.52 47.63 -14.00
CA SER A 141 4.63 46.48 -14.01
C SER A 141 5.46 45.22 -14.36
N VAL A 142 5.47 44.27 -13.48
CA VAL A 142 6.18 43.00 -13.67
C VAL A 142 5.17 41.87 -13.67
N GLU A 143 5.21 41.05 -14.70
CA GLU A 143 4.43 39.78 -14.70
C GLU A 143 5.13 38.78 -13.77
N PRO A 144 4.49 38.39 -12.66
CA PRO A 144 5.12 37.47 -11.70
C PRO A 144 5.26 36.10 -12.30
N LEU A 145 6.44 35.48 -12.20
CA LEU A 145 6.60 34.07 -12.48
C LEU A 145 5.86 33.25 -11.40
N ALA A 146 4.73 32.69 -11.77
CA ALA A 146 3.89 31.94 -10.85
C ALA A 146 3.90 30.44 -11.13
N ALA A 147 3.95 29.67 -10.05
CA ALA A 147 3.60 28.25 -10.10
C ALA A 147 2.08 28.11 -9.88
N ASP A 148 1.40 27.27 -10.64
CA ASP A 148 -0.04 27.13 -10.60
C ASP A 148 -0.46 25.77 -10.01
N ALA A 149 -0.95 25.78 -8.76
CA ALA A 149 -1.32 24.56 -8.05
C ALA A 149 -2.77 24.08 -8.33
N ARG A 150 -3.53 24.82 -9.15
CA ARG A 150 -4.91 24.45 -9.51
C ARG A 150 -4.91 23.14 -10.31
N LYS A 151 -5.99 22.34 -10.15
CA LYS A 151 -6.06 20.97 -10.71
C LYS A 151 -5.99 20.92 -12.24
N TRP A 152 -6.51 21.94 -12.90
CA TRP A 152 -6.54 22.06 -14.38
C TRP A 152 -5.30 22.71 -14.99
N ALA A 153 -4.37 23.17 -14.18
CA ALA A 153 -3.11 23.75 -14.60
C ALA A 153 -1.93 22.81 -14.27
N ASP A 154 -0.88 23.29 -13.60
CA ASP A 154 0.27 22.45 -13.22
C ASP A 154 -0.07 21.39 -12.18
N GLY A 155 -1.07 21.63 -11.34
CA GLY A 155 -1.40 20.81 -10.19
C GLY A 155 -0.32 20.89 -9.09
N ARG A 156 -0.64 20.34 -7.93
CA ARG A 156 0.20 20.45 -6.71
C ARG A 156 1.63 19.94 -6.89
N LEU A 157 1.82 18.89 -7.68
CA LEU A 157 3.15 18.27 -7.81
C LEU A 157 4.09 19.14 -8.63
N LEU A 158 3.65 19.57 -9.81
CA LEU A 158 4.49 20.37 -10.70
C LEU A 158 4.69 21.78 -10.14
N ALA A 159 3.65 22.39 -9.56
CA ALA A 159 3.75 23.67 -8.87
C ALA A 159 4.79 23.63 -7.73
N LYS A 160 4.79 22.58 -6.90
CA LYS A 160 5.83 22.36 -5.90
C LYS A 160 7.22 22.31 -6.51
N LEU A 161 7.42 21.56 -7.59
CA LEU A 161 8.73 21.45 -8.24
C LEU A 161 9.18 22.75 -8.86
N LYS A 162 8.25 23.55 -9.43
CA LYS A 162 8.52 24.90 -9.94
C LYS A 162 9.00 25.83 -8.80
N LEU A 163 8.31 25.86 -7.67
CA LEU A 163 8.74 26.63 -6.49
C LEU A 163 10.14 26.21 -6.03
N ILE A 164 10.38 24.91 -5.88
CA ILE A 164 11.67 24.37 -5.44
C ILE A 164 12.78 24.75 -6.44
N SER A 165 12.54 24.64 -7.75
CA SER A 165 13.52 25.01 -8.75
C SER A 165 13.88 26.50 -8.69
N GLY A 166 12.87 27.37 -8.49
CA GLY A 166 13.08 28.80 -8.29
C GLY A 166 13.87 29.09 -7.01
N ILE A 167 13.49 28.53 -5.88
CA ILE A 167 14.18 28.76 -4.60
C ILE A 167 15.65 28.31 -4.66
N LEU A 168 15.92 27.17 -5.31
CA LEU A 168 17.27 26.63 -5.46
C LEU A 168 18.09 27.28 -6.58
N GLY A 169 17.44 28.04 -7.48
CA GLY A 169 18.09 28.59 -8.67
C GLY A 169 18.63 27.53 -9.62
N ILE A 170 17.87 26.43 -9.83
CA ILE A 170 18.24 25.33 -10.71
C ILE A 170 17.14 25.05 -11.74
N ARG A 171 17.47 24.33 -12.81
CA ARG A 171 16.49 24.01 -13.85
C ARG A 171 15.45 22.99 -13.36
N LEU A 172 14.18 23.24 -13.70
CA LEU A 172 13.07 22.34 -13.36
C LEU A 172 13.29 20.90 -13.89
N ASP A 173 13.91 20.78 -15.06
CA ASP A 173 14.18 19.47 -15.68
C ASP A 173 15.12 18.60 -14.84
N ASP A 174 16.06 19.20 -14.10
CA ASP A 174 16.97 18.48 -13.23
C ASP A 174 16.26 17.84 -12.03
N LEU A 175 15.15 18.47 -11.59
CA LEU A 175 14.28 17.92 -10.54
C LEU A 175 13.30 16.89 -11.08
N ARG A 176 12.69 17.14 -12.25
CA ARG A 176 11.61 16.34 -12.83
C ARG A 176 12.04 14.93 -13.26
N ARG A 177 13.19 14.80 -13.92
CA ARG A 177 13.67 13.51 -14.46
C ARG A 177 13.84 12.43 -13.41
N ARG A 178 14.21 12.76 -12.18
CA ARG A 178 14.44 11.77 -11.11
C ARG A 178 13.25 11.51 -10.21
N ASP A 179 12.34 12.44 -10.04
CA ASP A 179 11.13 12.18 -9.26
C ASP A 179 10.26 11.13 -9.96
N MET A 180 10.20 11.17 -11.29
CA MET A 180 9.56 10.13 -12.12
C MET A 180 10.29 8.78 -12.03
N GLN A 181 11.63 8.76 -12.13
CA GLN A 181 12.43 7.52 -12.04
C GLN A 181 12.32 6.85 -10.67
N ARG A 182 12.25 7.64 -9.58
CA ARG A 182 12.07 7.10 -8.22
C ARG A 182 10.70 6.45 -8.02
N ARG A 183 9.63 7.06 -8.53
CA ARG A 183 8.28 6.48 -8.52
C ARG A 183 8.20 5.19 -9.33
N HIS A 184 8.82 5.17 -10.52
CA HIS A 184 8.87 3.96 -11.34
C HIS A 184 9.62 2.82 -10.65
N ARG A 185 10.75 3.09 -9.99
CA ARG A 185 11.50 2.07 -9.24
C ARG A 185 10.71 1.51 -8.07
N LEU A 186 9.98 2.33 -7.32
CA LEU A 186 9.13 1.88 -6.21
C LEU A 186 7.95 1.04 -6.73
N MET A 187 7.29 1.46 -7.82
CA MET A 187 6.23 0.68 -8.45
C MET A 187 6.75 -0.65 -9.02
N MET A 188 7.91 -0.67 -9.66
CA MET A 188 8.55 -1.92 -10.13
C MET A 188 8.89 -2.85 -8.96
N ALA A 189 9.44 -2.34 -7.86
CA ALA A 189 9.76 -3.14 -6.69
C ALA A 189 8.52 -3.76 -6.04
N SER A 190 7.42 -3.01 -5.93
CA SER A 190 6.15 -3.53 -5.39
C SER A 190 5.51 -4.57 -6.32
N SER A 191 5.58 -4.36 -7.65
CA SER A 191 5.07 -5.33 -8.63
C SER A 191 5.87 -6.63 -8.62
N LEU A 192 7.21 -6.56 -8.51
CA LEU A 192 8.07 -7.74 -8.38
C LEU A 192 7.79 -8.51 -7.07
N ALA A 193 7.59 -7.82 -5.96
CA ALA A 193 7.23 -8.44 -4.70
C ALA A 193 5.87 -9.17 -4.79
N ALA A 194 4.86 -8.53 -5.39
CA ALA A 194 3.55 -9.14 -5.60
C ALA A 194 3.62 -10.38 -6.51
N LEU A 195 4.43 -10.33 -7.58
CA LEU A 195 4.66 -11.47 -8.47
C LEU A 195 5.35 -12.64 -7.74
N ALA A 196 6.35 -12.35 -6.92
CA ALA A 196 7.03 -13.36 -6.12
C ALA A 196 6.08 -14.06 -5.14
N ILE A 197 5.20 -13.30 -4.46
CA ILE A 197 4.17 -13.86 -3.57
C ILE A 197 3.20 -14.73 -4.36
N ALA A 198 2.72 -14.27 -5.52
CA ALA A 198 1.81 -15.04 -6.36
C ALA A 198 2.44 -16.35 -6.85
N LEU A 199 3.72 -16.34 -7.24
CA LEU A 199 4.45 -17.56 -7.65
C LEU A 199 4.60 -18.54 -6.49
N THR A 200 5.01 -18.07 -5.30
CA THR A 200 5.17 -18.95 -4.14
C THR A 200 3.85 -19.56 -3.70
N THR A 201 2.76 -18.79 -3.67
CA THR A 201 1.44 -19.31 -3.34
C THR A 201 0.94 -20.32 -4.37
N SER A 202 1.19 -20.09 -5.66
CA SER A 202 0.84 -21.05 -6.73
C SER A 202 1.62 -22.37 -6.61
N ILE A 203 2.92 -22.30 -6.32
CA ILE A 203 3.76 -23.51 -6.11
C ILE A 203 3.25 -24.29 -4.90
N LEU A 204 2.97 -23.61 -3.78
CA LEU A 204 2.43 -24.25 -2.57
C LEU A 204 1.07 -24.89 -2.83
N ALA A 205 0.20 -24.24 -3.58
CA ALA A 205 -1.11 -24.81 -3.96
C ALA A 205 -0.95 -26.09 -4.81
N VAL A 206 -0.08 -26.06 -5.81
CA VAL A 206 0.22 -27.25 -6.63
C VAL A 206 0.80 -28.38 -5.77
N MET A 207 1.74 -28.08 -4.87
CA MET A 207 2.30 -29.10 -3.96
C MET A 207 1.26 -29.69 -3.02
N ALA A 208 0.35 -28.86 -2.50
CA ALA A 208 -0.74 -29.32 -1.64
C ALA A 208 -1.71 -30.27 -2.39
N VAL A 209 -2.09 -29.90 -3.62
CA VAL A 209 -2.97 -30.75 -4.46
C VAL A 209 -2.28 -32.07 -4.82
N THR A 210 -1.01 -32.03 -5.22
CA THR A 210 -0.27 -33.28 -5.56
C THR A 210 -0.07 -34.18 -4.35
N ALA A 211 0.20 -33.60 -3.17
CA ALA A 211 0.32 -34.36 -1.92
C ALA A 211 -1.01 -35.02 -1.53
N ARG A 212 -2.12 -34.28 -1.67
CA ARG A 212 -3.46 -34.80 -1.43
C ARG A 212 -3.79 -35.96 -2.36
N ASN A 213 -3.60 -35.80 -3.66
CA ASN A 213 -3.86 -36.85 -4.64
C ASN A 213 -2.99 -38.10 -4.39
N ALA A 214 -1.73 -37.91 -3.97
CA ALA A 214 -0.86 -39.02 -3.62
C ALA A 214 -1.34 -39.78 -2.35
N ALA A 215 -1.91 -39.05 -1.39
CA ALA A 215 -2.52 -39.69 -0.19
C ALA A 215 -3.79 -40.44 -0.54
N GLU A 216 -4.67 -39.86 -1.35
CA GLU A 216 -5.89 -40.52 -1.85
C GLU A 216 -5.57 -41.78 -2.62
N ASN A 217 -4.62 -41.75 -3.56
CA ASN A 217 -4.22 -42.95 -4.31
C ASN A 217 -3.63 -44.05 -3.42
N ARG A 218 -2.86 -43.73 -2.39
CA ARG A 218 -2.32 -44.70 -1.44
C ARG A 218 -3.45 -45.37 -0.64
N ARG A 219 -4.45 -44.58 -0.26
CA ARG A 219 -5.61 -45.06 0.46
C ARG A 219 -6.44 -46.01 -0.42
N GLU A 220 -6.76 -45.65 -1.65
CA GLU A 220 -7.48 -46.47 -2.61
C GLU A 220 -6.80 -47.83 -2.81
N HIS A 221 -5.47 -47.84 -3.02
CA HIS A 221 -4.72 -49.08 -3.14
C HIS A 221 -4.74 -49.95 -1.87
N ALA A 222 -4.75 -49.34 -0.70
CA ALA A 222 -4.88 -50.08 0.56
C ALA A 222 -6.27 -50.70 0.72
N GLU A 223 -7.33 -49.95 0.41
CA GLU A 223 -8.72 -50.43 0.44
C GLU A 223 -8.95 -51.57 -0.58
N ASP A 224 -8.42 -51.45 -1.80
CA ASP A 224 -8.48 -52.53 -2.81
C ASP A 224 -7.76 -53.80 -2.35
N LEU A 225 -6.60 -53.66 -1.71
CA LEU A 225 -5.85 -54.78 -1.18
C LEU A 225 -6.64 -55.51 -0.07
N VAL A 226 -7.26 -54.77 0.84
CA VAL A 226 -8.12 -55.30 1.90
C VAL A 226 -9.33 -56.03 1.27
N GLY A 227 -9.99 -55.41 0.29
CA GLY A 227 -11.11 -56.01 -0.43
C GLY A 227 -10.73 -57.33 -1.10
N TYR A 228 -9.56 -57.39 -1.76
CA TYR A 228 -9.03 -58.63 -2.35
C TYR A 228 -8.73 -59.71 -1.30
N MET A 229 -8.10 -59.32 -0.19
CA MET A 229 -7.75 -60.28 0.88
C MET A 229 -8.98 -60.91 1.52
N VAL A 230 -10.01 -60.11 1.80
CA VAL A 230 -11.24 -60.61 2.47
C VAL A 230 -12.17 -61.34 1.49
N GLY A 231 -12.21 -60.90 0.22
CA GLY A 231 -13.10 -61.50 -0.79
C GLY A 231 -12.51 -62.72 -1.51
N ASP A 232 -11.51 -62.50 -2.36
CA ASP A 232 -10.98 -63.52 -3.27
C ASP A 232 -10.14 -64.57 -2.56
N LEU A 233 -9.34 -64.16 -1.57
CA LEU A 233 -8.51 -65.10 -0.83
C LEU A 233 -9.35 -65.99 0.07
N ARG A 234 -10.45 -65.45 0.65
CA ARG A 234 -11.46 -66.24 1.37
C ARG A 234 -11.99 -67.42 0.52
N ASN A 235 -12.44 -67.14 -0.70
CA ASN A 235 -13.01 -68.16 -1.57
C ASN A 235 -11.99 -69.23 -1.89
N LYS A 236 -10.73 -68.89 -2.04
CA LYS A 236 -9.63 -69.85 -2.29
C LYS A 236 -9.29 -70.70 -1.05
N LEU A 237 -9.24 -70.06 0.14
CA LEU A 237 -8.91 -70.76 1.39
C LEU A 237 -10.04 -71.61 1.90
N ALA A 238 -11.30 -71.20 1.69
CA ALA A 238 -12.49 -72.05 2.01
C ALA A 238 -12.51 -73.36 1.24
N THR A 239 -12.06 -73.34 -0.03
CA THR A 239 -11.96 -74.51 -0.88
C THR A 239 -10.92 -75.56 -0.38
N VAL A 240 -9.89 -75.08 0.35
CA VAL A 240 -8.77 -75.89 0.88
C VAL A 240 -8.98 -76.28 2.37
N GLY A 241 -10.05 -75.79 3.01
CA GLY A 241 -10.38 -76.05 4.41
C GLY A 241 -9.48 -75.31 5.44
N ARG A 242 -8.73 -74.29 5.04
CA ARG A 242 -7.85 -73.54 5.92
C ARG A 242 -8.49 -72.21 6.42
N LEU A 243 -9.62 -72.38 7.12
CA LEU A 243 -10.39 -71.27 7.70
C LEU A 243 -9.69 -70.64 8.90
N ASP A 244 -8.70 -71.31 9.51
CA ASP A 244 -7.85 -70.81 10.61
C ASP A 244 -7.02 -69.62 10.21
N ILE A 245 -6.63 -69.51 8.96
CA ILE A 245 -5.85 -68.36 8.43
C ILE A 245 -6.75 -67.09 8.30
N LEU A 246 -8.04 -67.30 8.04
CA LEU A 246 -8.98 -66.15 7.89
C LEU A 246 -9.28 -65.45 9.21
N ASP A 247 -9.19 -66.16 10.35
CA ASP A 247 -9.35 -65.55 11.68
C ASP A 247 -8.31 -64.46 11.96
N SER A 248 -7.04 -64.81 11.81
CA SER A 248 -5.97 -63.83 12.03
C SER A 248 -5.97 -62.64 11.07
N MET A 249 -6.51 -62.84 9.86
CA MET A 249 -6.70 -61.78 8.88
C MET A 249 -7.91 -60.89 9.23
N GLY A 250 -8.99 -61.46 9.76
CA GLY A 250 -10.18 -60.76 10.22
C GLY A 250 -9.84 -59.74 11.29
N ASP A 251 -9.05 -60.14 12.29
CA ASP A 251 -8.59 -59.23 13.37
C ASP A 251 -7.77 -58.04 12.85
N GLN A 252 -6.85 -58.28 11.90
CA GLN A 252 -6.03 -57.19 11.30
C GLN A 252 -6.86 -56.25 10.44
N VAL A 253 -7.82 -56.75 9.69
CA VAL A 253 -8.74 -55.96 8.88
C VAL A 253 -9.65 -55.11 9.77
N THR A 254 -10.18 -55.68 10.86
CA THR A 254 -10.98 -54.96 11.85
C THR A 254 -10.18 -53.81 12.46
N GLN A 255 -8.96 -54.08 12.92
CA GLN A 255 -8.07 -53.08 13.46
C GLN A 255 -7.76 -51.96 12.44
N TYR A 256 -7.55 -52.28 11.17
CA TYR A 256 -7.34 -51.29 10.12
C TYR A 256 -8.57 -50.39 9.93
N LEU A 257 -9.77 -50.97 9.87
CA LEU A 257 -11.02 -50.23 9.69
C LEU A 257 -11.32 -49.27 10.86
N GLU A 258 -10.97 -49.67 12.10
CA GLU A 258 -11.11 -48.84 13.29
C GLU A 258 -10.13 -47.66 13.33
N THR A 259 -9.03 -47.72 12.60
CA THR A 259 -8.04 -46.62 12.53
C THR A 259 -8.40 -45.55 11.48
N LEU A 260 -9.41 -45.74 10.66
CA LEU A 260 -9.83 -44.77 9.65
C LEU A 260 -10.55 -43.58 10.31
N ASP A 261 -10.09 -42.37 9.98
CA ASP A 261 -10.68 -41.14 10.52
C ASP A 261 -12.05 -40.85 9.86
N PRO A 262 -13.14 -40.71 10.63
CA PRO A 262 -14.48 -40.43 10.09
C PRO A 262 -14.57 -39.13 9.26
N GLY A 263 -13.65 -38.19 9.47
CA GLY A 263 -13.64 -36.90 8.78
C GLY A 263 -13.10 -36.92 7.34
N GLU A 264 -12.45 -38.00 6.92
CA GLU A 264 -11.85 -38.16 5.59
C GLU A 264 -12.55 -39.15 4.68
N VAL A 265 -13.70 -39.66 5.09
CA VAL A 265 -14.40 -40.78 4.45
C VAL A 265 -15.26 -40.29 3.28
N THR A 266 -15.05 -40.81 2.09
CA THR A 266 -15.91 -40.59 0.91
C THR A 266 -17.03 -41.64 0.86
N ASP A 267 -18.13 -41.34 0.13
CA ASP A 267 -19.24 -42.30 -0.09
C ASP A 267 -18.75 -43.63 -0.66
N GLU A 268 -17.75 -43.62 -1.54
CA GLU A 268 -17.12 -44.80 -2.11
C GLU A 268 -16.39 -45.61 -1.03
N SER A 269 -15.66 -44.94 -0.15
CA SER A 269 -14.94 -45.54 0.96
C SER A 269 -15.91 -46.20 1.97
N LEU A 270 -17.02 -45.54 2.31
CA LEU A 270 -18.07 -46.10 3.16
C LEU A 270 -18.67 -47.37 2.54
N ASN A 271 -18.94 -47.34 1.25
CA ASN A 271 -19.42 -48.53 0.53
C ASN A 271 -18.42 -49.71 0.59
N GLN A 272 -17.14 -49.42 0.42
CA GLN A 272 -16.09 -50.45 0.53
C GLN A 272 -15.98 -51.01 1.95
N GLN A 273 -15.99 -50.14 2.97
CA GLN A 273 -15.98 -50.57 4.37
C GLN A 273 -17.18 -51.46 4.72
N ALA A 274 -18.37 -51.03 4.33
CA ALA A 274 -19.59 -51.82 4.55
C ALA A 274 -19.52 -53.21 3.88
N LYS A 275 -18.95 -53.27 2.68
CA LYS A 275 -18.72 -54.52 1.95
C LYS A 275 -17.74 -55.43 2.68
N VAL A 276 -16.68 -54.92 3.22
CA VAL A 276 -15.67 -55.66 4.00
C VAL A 276 -16.29 -56.18 5.30
N TRP A 277 -17.03 -55.35 6.07
CA TRP A 277 -17.74 -55.81 7.28
C TRP A 277 -18.73 -56.90 6.99
N ARG A 278 -19.49 -56.81 5.90
CA ARG A 278 -20.40 -57.87 5.47
C ARG A 278 -19.66 -59.16 5.18
N GLN A 279 -18.52 -59.10 4.49
CA GLN A 279 -17.72 -60.28 4.16
C GLN A 279 -17.14 -60.96 5.42
N LEU A 280 -16.68 -60.15 6.41
CA LEU A 280 -16.24 -60.67 7.70
C LEU A 280 -17.37 -61.37 8.45
N GLY A 281 -18.58 -60.78 8.47
CA GLY A 281 -19.76 -61.37 9.06
C GLY A 281 -20.12 -62.73 8.42
N GLU A 282 -19.98 -62.85 7.08
CA GLU A 282 -20.18 -64.09 6.37
C GLU A 282 -19.13 -65.15 6.76
N VAL A 283 -17.87 -64.80 6.94
CA VAL A 283 -16.79 -65.66 7.39
C VAL A 283 -17.08 -66.21 8.79
N SER A 284 -17.35 -65.31 9.73
CA SER A 284 -17.67 -65.72 11.12
C SER A 284 -18.91 -66.61 11.22
N ARG A 285 -19.94 -66.34 10.40
CA ARG A 285 -21.12 -67.20 10.31
C ARG A 285 -20.76 -68.60 9.81
N ASP A 286 -19.99 -68.71 8.74
CA ASP A 286 -19.58 -70.00 8.15
C ASP A 286 -18.68 -70.83 9.10
N GLN A 287 -17.97 -70.13 10.02
CA GLN A 287 -17.22 -70.76 11.13
C GLN A 287 -18.06 -71.08 12.34
N GLY A 288 -19.36 -70.73 12.36
CA GLY A 288 -20.25 -70.98 13.49
C GLY A 288 -20.11 -69.97 14.64
N LYS A 289 -19.30 -68.82 14.45
CA LYS A 289 -19.10 -67.78 15.40
C LYS A 289 -20.21 -66.75 15.29
N LEU A 290 -21.43 -67.10 15.74
CA LEU A 290 -22.61 -66.25 15.51
C LEU A 290 -22.59 -64.88 16.15
N SER A 291 -21.93 -64.70 17.30
CA SER A 291 -21.82 -63.42 17.96
C SER A 291 -20.93 -62.41 17.16
N GLU A 292 -19.80 -62.92 16.68
CA GLU A 292 -18.86 -62.07 15.84
C GLU A 292 -19.51 -61.78 14.48
N ALA A 293 -20.24 -62.72 13.92
CA ALA A 293 -21.00 -62.52 12.68
C ALA A 293 -22.03 -61.37 12.83
N LEU A 294 -22.80 -61.40 13.94
CA LEU A 294 -23.82 -60.41 14.22
C LEU A 294 -23.21 -59.03 14.39
N GLU A 295 -22.08 -58.91 15.09
CA GLU A 295 -21.33 -57.65 15.26
C GLU A 295 -20.86 -57.10 13.93
N SER A 296 -20.24 -57.92 13.10
CA SER A 296 -19.77 -57.52 11.76
C SER A 296 -20.91 -57.07 10.83
N PHE A 297 -22.07 -57.77 10.84
CA PHE A 297 -23.22 -57.30 10.06
C PHE A 297 -23.86 -56.04 10.61
N THR A 298 -23.79 -55.82 11.93
CA THR A 298 -24.25 -54.57 12.55
C THR A 298 -23.35 -53.41 12.12
N ASN A 299 -22.04 -53.56 12.19
CA ASN A 299 -21.08 -52.56 11.72
C ASN A 299 -21.27 -52.24 10.23
N SER A 300 -21.49 -53.24 9.38
CA SER A 300 -21.81 -53.03 7.97
C SER A 300 -23.05 -52.15 7.77
N ARG A 301 -24.11 -52.42 8.55
CA ARG A 301 -25.37 -51.67 8.50
C ARG A 301 -25.16 -50.24 8.96
N ASP A 302 -24.42 -50.04 10.05
CA ASP A 302 -24.22 -48.73 10.66
C ASP A 302 -23.37 -47.84 9.74
N VAL A 303 -22.33 -48.35 9.11
CA VAL A 303 -21.55 -47.65 8.07
C VAL A 303 -22.44 -47.28 6.87
N LEU A 304 -23.35 -48.14 6.42
CA LEU A 304 -24.29 -47.81 5.33
C LEU A 304 -25.34 -46.76 5.75
N ALA A 305 -25.67 -46.66 7.03
CA ALA A 305 -26.60 -45.66 7.55
C ALA A 305 -26.01 -44.24 7.55
N GLU A 306 -24.70 -44.09 7.49
CA GLU A 306 -24.03 -42.79 7.33
C GLU A 306 -24.11 -42.27 5.88
N LEU A 307 -24.45 -43.13 4.91
CA LEU A 307 -24.61 -42.75 3.49
C LEU A 307 -26.00 -42.16 3.16
N TYR A 308 -26.96 -42.28 4.07
CA TYR A 308 -28.36 -41.85 3.86
C TYR A 308 -28.84 -40.92 4.97
#